data_9faa164069b66ebca09d5a0552bfc057
#
_entry.id   9faa164069b66ebca09d5a0552bfc057
#
_cell.length_a   1.000
_cell.length_b   1.000
_cell.length_c   1.000
_cell.angle_alpha   90.00
_cell.angle_beta   90.00
_cell.angle_gamma   90.00
#
_symmetry.space_group_name_H-M   'P 1'
#
loop_
_entity.id
_entity.type
_entity.pdbx_description
1 polymer ?
#
loop_
_entity_poly.entity_id
_entity_poly.type
_entity_poly.pdbx_seq_one_letter_code
_entity_poly.pdbx_strand_id
1 'polypeptide(L)'
;MNLSGETFSRVFGAKTALFEQFVLWKNIMGPCWLKITDADFGALKNASHCKLEVQVDHPKMVTLLADGENQESPPLTLMSLAMRTAFNARENKQQVLGISARIYENVSITDTTPASQRPCRTFTVIRPNGTAFPIGFADVVRKRQRGLVKMVKNEQELLQFFLAQVDIVDPDALLAHNFEGVDYSILLNRLHEKKIHKWSRLGRLGRSQWPSSMGKVGGSVWAERQIMAGRLLCDLSTKAGREIMYKCQSYTLSEMCSKYLPGDNVRKELDNEAALKTWAATPRGLLNYITHMETDTYFITALALQTQMLPLTKQLTNLAGNSWAGTLTGSKAERNEYILLHEFHRNKYICPDKQQAFRGRPTIDEEKEEEEGQGTKKDKYKGGLVFEPEKGLYDKFVLVMDFNSLYPSIIQEYNICFTTVERASLVRESIPAYLPD
;
A
#
# COMPACT_ATOMS: atom_id res chain seq x y z
N MET A 1 -4.79 28.17 10.36
CA MET A 1 -5.43 29.27 11.08
C MET A 1 -5.93 28.74 12.39
N ASN A 2 -5.57 29.34 13.50
CA ASN A 2 -6.21 29.04 14.77
C ASN A 2 -7.51 29.82 14.80
N LEU A 3 -8.64 29.12 14.81
CA LEU A 3 -9.95 29.73 14.96
C LEU A 3 -10.14 30.08 16.45
N SER A 4 -10.47 31.32 16.72
CA SER A 4 -10.84 31.82 18.06
C SER A 4 -12.07 32.72 17.94
N GLY A 5 -12.82 32.87 19.00
CA GLY A 5 -14.00 33.71 19.06
C GLY A 5 -14.19 34.34 20.46
N GLU A 6 -15.20 35.10 20.65
CA GLU A 6 -15.49 35.77 21.95
C GLU A 6 -15.74 34.76 23.09
N THR A 7 -16.29 33.58 22.76
CA THR A 7 -16.70 32.56 23.72
C THR A 7 -15.79 31.32 23.76
N PHE A 8 -14.79 31.27 22.89
CA PHE A 8 -13.83 30.14 22.84
C PHE A 8 -12.43 30.62 22.40
N SER A 9 -11.40 30.03 22.92
CA SER A 9 -10.01 30.36 22.61
C SER A 9 -9.38 29.49 21.52
N ARG A 10 -9.90 28.26 21.32
CA ARG A 10 -9.34 27.32 20.37
C ARG A 10 -10.39 26.29 19.90
N VAL A 11 -10.27 25.85 18.65
CA VAL A 11 -11.04 24.74 18.08
C VAL A 11 -10.09 23.58 17.79
N PHE A 12 -10.45 22.38 18.24
CA PHE A 12 -9.71 21.15 18.01
C PHE A 12 -10.40 20.30 16.93
N GLY A 13 -9.64 19.46 16.22
CA GLY A 13 -10.17 18.58 15.19
C GLY A 13 -10.52 19.26 13.86
N ALA A 14 -10.28 20.56 13.72
CA ALA A 14 -10.57 21.29 12.48
C ALA A 14 -9.73 20.85 11.27
N LYS A 15 -8.60 20.19 11.50
CA LYS A 15 -7.67 19.72 10.46
C LYS A 15 -7.68 18.21 10.28
N THR A 16 -8.55 17.50 10.97
CA THR A 16 -8.66 16.04 10.88
C THR A 16 -9.23 15.65 9.52
N ALA A 17 -8.67 14.59 8.91
CA ALA A 17 -9.14 14.10 7.62
C ALA A 17 -10.61 13.63 7.72
N LEU A 18 -11.41 13.86 6.67
CA LEU A 18 -12.83 13.48 6.65
C LEU A 18 -13.03 11.97 6.88
N PHE A 19 -12.16 11.14 6.32
CA PHE A 19 -12.22 9.70 6.55
C PHE A 19 -12.03 9.36 8.03
N GLU A 20 -11.03 9.93 8.69
CA GLU A 20 -10.76 9.73 10.12
C GLU A 20 -11.95 10.17 10.96
N GLN A 21 -12.47 11.39 10.75
CA GLN A 21 -13.67 11.86 11.44
C GLN A 21 -14.86 10.90 11.27
N PHE A 22 -15.09 10.44 10.03
CA PHE A 22 -16.23 9.58 9.72
C PHE A 22 -16.12 8.23 10.43
N VAL A 23 -14.95 7.56 10.39
CA VAL A 23 -14.78 6.25 11.02
C VAL A 23 -14.86 6.34 12.54
N LEU A 24 -14.33 7.41 13.15
CA LEU A 24 -14.41 7.65 14.59
C LEU A 24 -15.84 7.91 15.04
N TRP A 25 -16.55 8.83 14.38
CA TRP A 25 -17.93 9.20 14.74
C TRP A 25 -18.92 8.05 14.56
N LYS A 26 -18.68 7.19 13.59
CA LYS A 26 -19.53 6.03 13.31
C LYS A 26 -19.07 4.76 14.03
N ASN A 27 -17.94 4.81 14.76
CA ASN A 27 -17.33 3.66 15.40
C ASN A 27 -17.07 2.50 14.42
N ILE A 28 -16.58 2.84 13.22
CA ILE A 28 -16.26 1.87 12.17
C ILE A 28 -14.89 1.28 12.44
N MET A 29 -14.84 0.03 12.88
CA MET A 29 -13.62 -0.70 13.20
C MET A 29 -13.13 -1.53 11.98
N GLY A 30 -12.93 -0.88 10.83
CA GLY A 30 -12.44 -1.53 9.61
C GLY A 30 -13.53 -1.92 8.60
N PRO A 31 -13.22 -2.76 7.60
CA PRO A 31 -14.16 -3.17 6.57
C PRO A 31 -15.38 -3.89 7.14
N CYS A 32 -16.55 -3.31 6.97
CA CYS A 32 -17.83 -3.80 7.50
C CYS A 32 -18.98 -3.49 6.53
N TRP A 33 -20.14 -4.08 6.80
CA TRP A 33 -21.35 -3.73 6.10
C TRP A 33 -21.96 -2.44 6.65
N LEU A 34 -22.34 -1.54 5.75
CA LEU A 34 -23.00 -0.29 6.06
C LEU A 34 -24.42 -0.30 5.50
N LYS A 35 -25.38 0.18 6.30
CA LYS A 35 -26.75 0.45 5.87
C LYS A 35 -26.88 1.93 5.52
N ILE A 36 -27.36 2.21 4.32
CA ILE A 36 -27.59 3.56 3.83
C ILE A 36 -29.09 3.74 3.66
N THR A 37 -29.66 4.73 4.34
CA THR A 37 -31.08 5.10 4.24
C THR A 37 -31.21 6.43 3.46
N ASP A 38 -32.36 6.66 2.86
CA ASP A 38 -32.71 7.90 2.13
C ASP A 38 -31.63 8.30 1.10
N ALA A 39 -31.14 7.32 0.34
CA ALA A 39 -30.12 7.53 -0.66
C ALA A 39 -30.70 8.08 -1.96
N ASP A 40 -30.14 9.17 -2.48
CA ASP A 40 -30.44 9.69 -3.82
C ASP A 40 -29.47 9.07 -4.84
N PHE A 41 -30.02 8.36 -5.82
CA PHE A 41 -29.27 7.71 -6.93
C PHE A 41 -29.07 8.62 -8.13
N GLY A 42 -29.67 9.79 -8.17
CA GLY A 42 -29.66 10.71 -9.32
C GLY A 42 -28.76 11.92 -9.22
N ALA A 43 -28.35 12.30 -7.99
CA ALA A 43 -27.69 13.57 -7.72
C ALA A 43 -26.24 13.63 -8.20
N LEU A 44 -25.48 12.54 -8.06
CA LEU A 44 -24.09 12.47 -8.48
C LEU A 44 -23.94 11.65 -9.77
N LYS A 45 -23.18 12.20 -10.73
CA LYS A 45 -22.83 11.48 -11.96
C LYS A 45 -21.32 11.58 -12.20
N ASN A 46 -20.68 10.41 -12.40
CA ASN A 46 -19.26 10.32 -12.75
C ASN A 46 -18.29 10.82 -11.66
N ALA A 47 -18.67 10.81 -10.39
CA ALA A 47 -17.77 11.08 -9.27
C ALA A 47 -16.80 9.91 -9.05
N SER A 48 -17.20 8.72 -9.46
CA SER A 48 -16.41 7.50 -9.37
C SER A 48 -16.49 6.67 -10.68
N HIS A 49 -15.80 5.53 -10.68
CA HIS A 49 -15.92 4.49 -11.71
C HIS A 49 -16.78 3.32 -11.21
N CYS A 50 -17.47 3.49 -10.09
CA CYS A 50 -18.39 2.50 -9.53
C CYS A 50 -19.68 2.42 -10.33
N LYS A 51 -20.33 1.24 -10.32
CA LYS A 51 -21.61 1.03 -11.00
C LYS A 51 -22.76 1.77 -10.36
N LEU A 52 -22.69 1.95 -9.04
CA LEU A 52 -23.68 2.65 -8.24
C LEU A 52 -23.03 3.82 -7.52
N GLU A 53 -23.61 4.98 -7.67
CA GLU A 53 -23.26 6.20 -6.96
C GLU A 53 -24.50 6.70 -6.22
N VAL A 54 -24.33 6.97 -4.95
CA VAL A 54 -25.44 7.47 -4.10
C VAL A 54 -24.99 8.68 -3.34
N GLN A 55 -25.92 9.61 -3.16
CA GLN A 55 -25.75 10.76 -2.29
C GLN A 55 -26.67 10.65 -1.09
N VAL A 56 -26.19 11.06 0.06
CA VAL A 56 -26.97 11.21 1.30
C VAL A 56 -26.83 12.63 1.81
N ASP A 57 -27.92 13.22 2.26
CA ASP A 57 -27.93 14.61 2.74
C ASP A 57 -27.25 14.75 4.10
N HIS A 58 -27.26 13.70 4.89
CA HIS A 58 -26.69 13.74 6.22
C HIS A 58 -25.92 12.45 6.57
N PRO A 59 -24.71 12.55 7.19
CA PRO A 59 -23.95 11.37 7.62
C PRO A 59 -24.68 10.41 8.55
N LYS A 60 -25.76 10.86 9.25
CA LYS A 60 -26.59 9.99 10.09
C LYS A 60 -27.30 8.89 9.31
N MET A 61 -27.53 9.08 8.01
CA MET A 61 -28.16 8.11 7.12
C MET A 61 -27.26 6.90 6.80
N VAL A 62 -25.96 6.98 7.12
CA VAL A 62 -25.02 5.88 7.01
C VAL A 62 -24.81 5.29 8.39
N THR A 63 -25.18 4.03 8.59
CA THR A 63 -25.08 3.33 9.87
C THR A 63 -24.40 1.97 9.69
N LEU A 64 -23.82 1.45 10.77
CA LEU A 64 -23.36 0.06 10.79
C LEU A 64 -24.58 -0.87 10.69
N LEU A 65 -24.39 -2.00 10.03
CA LEU A 65 -25.37 -3.08 10.05
C LEU A 65 -25.46 -3.63 11.47
N ALA A 66 -26.70 -3.90 11.95
CA ALA A 66 -26.90 -4.38 13.32
C ALA A 66 -26.31 -5.78 13.55
N ASP A 67 -25.89 -6.06 14.77
CA ASP A 67 -25.45 -7.40 15.17
C ASP A 67 -26.61 -8.39 14.98
N GLY A 68 -26.36 -9.46 14.24
CA GLY A 68 -27.38 -10.46 13.85
C GLY A 68 -27.89 -10.31 12.42
N GLU A 69 -27.69 -9.17 11.75
CA GLU A 69 -27.89 -8.98 10.32
C GLU A 69 -26.57 -9.20 9.53
N ASN A 70 -25.55 -9.77 10.16
CA ASN A 70 -24.23 -9.93 9.59
C ASN A 70 -24.30 -10.79 8.32
N GLN A 71 -23.97 -10.17 7.19
CA GLN A 71 -23.76 -10.84 5.93
C GLN A 71 -22.32 -11.28 5.78
N GLU A 72 -22.09 -12.40 5.10
CA GLU A 72 -20.74 -12.81 4.74
C GLU A 72 -20.03 -11.72 3.94
N SER A 73 -18.70 -11.66 4.08
CA SER A 73 -17.90 -10.74 3.25
C SER A 73 -18.11 -11.08 1.77
N PRO A 74 -18.32 -10.08 0.90
CA PRO A 74 -18.48 -10.35 -0.52
C PRO A 74 -17.22 -10.98 -1.10
N PRO A 75 -17.36 -11.88 -2.09
CA PRO A 75 -16.20 -12.43 -2.77
C PRO A 75 -15.46 -11.33 -3.53
N LEU A 76 -14.14 -11.45 -3.58
CA LEU A 76 -13.25 -10.47 -4.20
C LEU A 76 -12.81 -10.91 -5.59
N THR A 77 -12.63 -9.95 -6.47
CA THR A 77 -11.89 -10.11 -7.73
C THR A 77 -10.44 -9.70 -7.50
N LEU A 78 -9.53 -10.68 -7.62
CA LEU A 78 -8.10 -10.46 -7.45
C LEU A 78 -7.42 -10.39 -8.82
N MET A 79 -6.53 -9.41 -9.01
CA MET A 79 -5.70 -9.29 -10.20
C MET A 79 -4.23 -9.19 -9.78
N SER A 80 -3.44 -10.22 -10.07
CA SER A 80 -2.00 -10.16 -9.85
C SER A 80 -1.29 -9.60 -11.07
N LEU A 81 -0.27 -8.78 -10.83
CA LEU A 81 0.46 -8.04 -11.84
C LEU A 81 1.95 -8.37 -11.82
N ALA A 82 2.54 -8.51 -13.00
CA ALA A 82 3.98 -8.51 -13.21
C ALA A 82 4.30 -7.55 -14.37
N MET A 83 5.08 -6.52 -14.09
CA MET A 83 5.49 -5.53 -15.07
C MET A 83 6.96 -5.71 -15.44
N ARG A 84 7.32 -5.39 -16.67
CA ARG A 84 8.69 -5.35 -17.14
C ARG A 84 8.95 -4.00 -17.81
N THR A 85 10.08 -3.44 -17.46
CA THR A 85 10.54 -2.14 -17.96
C THR A 85 11.89 -2.26 -18.63
N ALA A 86 12.22 -1.29 -19.47
CA ALA A 86 13.56 -1.10 -20.01
C ALA A 86 13.94 0.37 -19.98
N PHE A 87 15.23 0.61 -19.75
CA PHE A 87 15.77 1.95 -19.77
C PHE A 87 15.96 2.42 -21.22
N ASN A 88 15.34 3.55 -21.55
CA ASN A 88 15.55 4.22 -22.82
C ASN A 88 16.64 5.30 -22.67
N ALA A 89 17.83 5.01 -23.17
CA ALA A 89 18.97 5.92 -23.06
C ALA A 89 18.75 7.27 -23.77
N ARG A 90 17.91 7.32 -24.83
CA ARG A 90 17.62 8.57 -25.56
C ARG A 90 16.74 9.52 -24.75
N GLU A 91 15.76 8.98 -24.03
CA GLU A 91 14.84 9.76 -23.19
C GLU A 91 15.34 9.86 -21.74
N ASN A 92 16.40 9.11 -21.37
CA ASN A 92 16.91 8.96 -20.01
C ASN A 92 15.81 8.53 -19.01
N LYS A 93 14.96 7.58 -19.41
CA LYS A 93 13.77 7.17 -18.65
C LYS A 93 13.50 5.68 -18.75
N GLN A 94 12.90 5.14 -17.69
CA GLN A 94 12.31 3.81 -17.72
C GLN A 94 11.01 3.82 -18.51
N GLN A 95 10.84 2.85 -19.39
CA GLN A 95 9.62 2.65 -20.20
C GLN A 95 9.04 1.27 -19.95
N VAL A 96 7.70 1.16 -19.98
CA VAL A 96 7.01 -0.11 -19.83
C VAL A 96 7.12 -0.91 -21.13
N LEU A 97 7.62 -2.14 -21.05
CA LEU A 97 7.73 -3.07 -22.17
C LEU A 97 6.60 -4.07 -22.22
N GLY A 98 6.17 -4.54 -21.08
CA GLY A 98 5.08 -5.51 -20.98
C GLY A 98 4.46 -5.57 -19.59
N ILE A 99 3.19 -5.90 -19.56
CA ILE A 99 2.42 -6.15 -18.34
C ILE A 99 1.71 -7.47 -18.51
N SER A 100 1.92 -8.37 -17.56
CA SER A 100 1.20 -9.63 -17.42
C SER A 100 0.26 -9.54 -16.25
N ALA A 101 -0.97 -10.01 -16.40
CA ALA A 101 -1.95 -10.04 -15.33
C ALA A 101 -2.65 -11.40 -15.29
N ARG A 102 -2.94 -11.84 -14.07
CA ARG A 102 -3.74 -13.05 -13.81
C ARG A 102 -4.89 -12.67 -12.91
N ILE A 103 -6.09 -13.08 -13.28
CA ILE A 103 -7.36 -12.67 -12.69
C ILE A 103 -8.03 -13.89 -12.09
N TYR A 104 -8.42 -13.76 -10.82
CA TYR A 104 -9.23 -14.73 -10.09
C TYR A 104 -10.51 -14.02 -9.65
N GLU A 105 -11.64 -14.53 -10.09
CA GLU A 105 -12.95 -14.00 -9.76
C GLU A 105 -13.61 -14.81 -8.63
N ASN A 106 -14.48 -14.19 -7.88
CA ASN A 106 -15.25 -14.82 -6.80
C ASN A 106 -14.39 -15.50 -5.72
N VAL A 107 -13.31 -14.83 -5.30
CA VAL A 107 -12.44 -15.33 -4.24
C VAL A 107 -12.99 -14.93 -2.88
N SER A 108 -13.54 -15.90 -2.12
CA SER A 108 -13.91 -15.64 -0.72
C SER A 108 -12.67 -15.41 0.12
N ILE A 109 -12.74 -14.44 1.04
CA ILE A 109 -11.64 -14.11 1.95
C ILE A 109 -11.37 -15.21 2.98
N THR A 110 -12.36 -16.06 3.23
CA THR A 110 -12.28 -17.19 4.17
C THR A 110 -11.87 -18.50 3.51
N ASP A 111 -11.84 -18.54 2.17
CA ASP A 111 -11.52 -19.74 1.40
C ASP A 111 -10.00 -19.92 1.28
N THR A 112 -9.50 -21.03 1.76
CA THR A 112 -8.07 -21.40 1.77
C THR A 112 -7.62 -22.22 0.56
N THR A 113 -8.49 -22.42 -0.46
CA THR A 113 -8.15 -23.17 -1.66
C THR A 113 -6.90 -22.60 -2.34
N PRO A 114 -5.88 -23.42 -2.66
CA PRO A 114 -4.65 -22.94 -3.31
C PRO A 114 -4.89 -22.31 -4.69
N ALA A 115 -4.04 -21.37 -5.09
CA ALA A 115 -4.11 -20.70 -6.40
C ALA A 115 -4.12 -21.68 -7.59
N SER A 116 -3.44 -22.84 -7.49
CA SER A 116 -3.37 -23.86 -8.53
C SER A 116 -4.71 -24.55 -8.84
N GLN A 117 -5.63 -24.56 -7.87
CA GLN A 117 -6.94 -25.20 -7.99
C GLN A 117 -8.05 -24.23 -8.35
N ARG A 118 -7.75 -22.92 -8.43
CA ARG A 118 -8.73 -21.88 -8.75
C ARG A 118 -8.79 -21.60 -10.24
N PRO A 119 -9.99 -21.43 -10.82
CA PRO A 119 -10.13 -20.94 -12.18
C PRO A 119 -9.54 -19.53 -12.29
N CYS A 120 -8.79 -19.28 -13.37
CA CYS A 120 -8.20 -17.99 -13.60
C CYS A 120 -8.14 -17.64 -15.09
N ARG A 121 -8.13 -16.34 -15.38
CA ARG A 121 -7.84 -15.79 -16.69
C ARG A 121 -6.48 -15.11 -16.67
N THR A 122 -5.74 -15.20 -17.78
CA THR A 122 -4.42 -14.53 -17.89
C THR A 122 -4.37 -13.74 -19.17
N PHE A 123 -3.86 -12.53 -19.09
CA PHE A 123 -3.48 -11.77 -20.27
C PHE A 123 -2.09 -11.17 -20.11
N THR A 124 -1.40 -11.01 -21.23
CA THR A 124 -0.15 -10.27 -21.31
C THR A 124 -0.25 -9.27 -22.45
N VAL A 125 0.07 -8.01 -22.20
CA VAL A 125 0.23 -6.99 -23.24
C VAL A 125 1.69 -6.64 -23.36
N ILE A 126 2.20 -6.62 -24.59
CA ILE A 126 3.61 -6.35 -24.88
C ILE A 126 3.76 -5.42 -26.09
N ARG A 127 4.83 -4.63 -26.10
CA ARG A 127 5.31 -3.89 -27.25
C ARG A 127 6.72 -4.35 -27.64
N PRO A 128 7.20 -4.07 -28.85
CA PRO A 128 8.58 -4.40 -29.21
C PRO A 128 9.58 -3.56 -28.38
N ASN A 129 10.74 -4.13 -28.09
CA ASN A 129 11.86 -3.40 -27.46
C ASN A 129 12.72 -2.61 -28.46
N GLY A 130 12.30 -2.53 -29.69
CA GLY A 130 12.90 -1.78 -30.79
C GLY A 130 11.79 -1.35 -31.73
N THR A 131 12.08 -1.40 -33.03
CA THR A 131 11.13 -1.00 -34.07
C THR A 131 10.04 -2.03 -34.34
N ALA A 132 10.34 -3.33 -34.17
CA ALA A 132 9.43 -4.43 -34.51
C ALA A 132 9.63 -5.65 -33.61
N PHE A 133 8.63 -6.53 -33.59
CA PHE A 133 8.75 -7.85 -32.97
C PHE A 133 9.63 -8.78 -33.83
N PRO A 134 10.21 -9.83 -33.24
CA PRO A 134 10.92 -10.87 -33.99
C PRO A 134 10.05 -11.48 -35.11
N ILE A 135 10.62 -11.72 -36.29
CA ILE A 135 9.91 -12.30 -37.42
C ILE A 135 9.31 -13.66 -37.02
N GLY A 136 8.04 -13.90 -37.34
CA GLY A 136 7.32 -15.12 -36.99
C GLY A 136 6.77 -15.16 -35.56
N PHE A 137 6.97 -14.13 -34.73
CA PHE A 137 6.44 -14.12 -33.36
C PHE A 137 4.91 -14.18 -33.32
N ALA A 138 4.21 -13.51 -34.23
CA ALA A 138 2.76 -13.55 -34.32
C ALA A 138 2.23 -14.99 -34.52
N ASP A 139 2.93 -15.82 -35.27
CA ASP A 139 2.53 -17.22 -35.53
C ASP A 139 2.77 -18.09 -34.28
N VAL A 140 3.84 -17.82 -33.54
CA VAL A 140 4.10 -18.49 -32.26
C VAL A 140 3.01 -18.15 -31.24
N VAL A 141 2.57 -16.89 -31.19
CA VAL A 141 1.47 -16.46 -30.30
C VAL A 141 0.16 -17.10 -30.70
N ARG A 142 -0.18 -17.18 -32.01
CA ARG A 142 -1.41 -17.83 -32.49
C ARG A 142 -1.49 -19.32 -32.16
N LYS A 143 -0.36 -20.01 -32.18
CA LYS A 143 -0.28 -21.45 -31.85
C LYS A 143 -0.39 -21.71 -30.36
N ARG A 144 -0.31 -20.68 -29.54
CA ARG A 144 -0.38 -20.81 -28.10
C ARG A 144 -1.83 -20.96 -27.63
N GLN A 145 -2.09 -22.00 -26.84
CA GLN A 145 -3.42 -22.29 -26.29
C GLN A 145 -3.68 -21.69 -24.89
N ARG A 146 -2.69 -20.98 -24.32
CA ARG A 146 -2.77 -20.47 -22.94
C ARG A 146 -2.73 -18.93 -22.91
N GLY A 147 -3.73 -18.35 -22.27
CA GLY A 147 -3.79 -16.91 -21.99
C GLY A 147 -3.85 -16.03 -23.26
N LEU A 148 -4.27 -14.81 -23.10
CA LEU A 148 -4.28 -13.80 -24.15
C LEU A 148 -2.93 -13.10 -24.20
N VAL A 149 -2.26 -13.10 -25.35
CA VAL A 149 -1.10 -12.24 -25.60
C VAL A 149 -1.49 -11.16 -26.61
N LYS A 150 -1.57 -9.91 -26.13
CA LYS A 150 -1.87 -8.75 -26.96
C LYS A 150 -0.57 -8.07 -27.37
N MET A 151 -0.28 -8.12 -28.66
CA MET A 151 0.82 -7.39 -29.28
C MET A 151 0.35 -5.98 -29.63
N VAL A 152 1.10 -4.97 -29.23
CA VAL A 152 0.82 -3.56 -29.55
C VAL A 152 2.05 -2.89 -30.16
N LYS A 153 1.85 -1.75 -30.84
CA LYS A 153 2.93 -1.09 -31.59
C LYS A 153 3.83 -0.25 -30.68
N ASN A 154 3.28 0.36 -29.66
CA ASN A 154 3.97 1.32 -28.81
C ASN A 154 3.50 1.29 -27.36
N GLU A 155 4.19 2.01 -26.47
CA GLU A 155 3.88 2.08 -25.05
C GLU A 155 2.51 2.71 -24.76
N GLN A 156 2.08 3.68 -25.56
CA GLN A 156 0.78 4.33 -25.38
C GLN A 156 -0.37 3.34 -25.56
N GLU A 157 -0.33 2.52 -26.60
CA GLU A 157 -1.32 1.45 -26.84
C GLU A 157 -1.27 0.39 -25.72
N LEU A 158 -0.06 0.09 -25.20
CA LEU A 158 0.11 -0.84 -24.09
C LEU A 158 -0.60 -0.34 -22.84
N LEU A 159 -0.36 0.89 -22.45
CA LEU A 159 -0.95 1.52 -21.28
C LEU A 159 -2.47 1.67 -21.41
N GLN A 160 -2.97 2.05 -22.59
CA GLN A 160 -4.41 2.12 -22.87
C GLN A 160 -5.09 0.75 -22.76
N PHE A 161 -4.48 -0.29 -23.33
CA PHE A 161 -5.01 -1.64 -23.23
C PHE A 161 -5.03 -2.13 -21.78
N PHE A 162 -3.96 -1.90 -21.03
CA PHE A 162 -3.90 -2.28 -19.62
C PHE A 162 -5.01 -1.61 -18.79
N LEU A 163 -5.19 -0.29 -18.94
CA LEU A 163 -6.26 0.42 -18.24
C LEU A 163 -7.67 -0.05 -18.67
N ALA A 164 -7.85 -0.37 -19.95
CA ALA A 164 -9.12 -0.95 -20.43
C ALA A 164 -9.39 -2.31 -19.77
N GLN A 165 -8.36 -3.14 -19.56
CA GLN A 165 -8.51 -4.40 -18.85
C GLN A 165 -8.82 -4.21 -17.37
N VAL A 166 -8.18 -3.24 -16.71
CA VAL A 166 -8.50 -2.89 -15.31
C VAL A 166 -9.96 -2.41 -15.19
N ASP A 167 -10.44 -1.63 -16.16
CA ASP A 167 -11.82 -1.15 -16.19
C ASP A 167 -12.85 -2.28 -16.41
N ILE A 168 -12.55 -3.20 -17.34
CA ILE A 168 -13.44 -4.34 -17.65
C ILE A 168 -13.50 -5.35 -16.50
N VAL A 169 -12.35 -5.66 -15.91
CA VAL A 169 -12.23 -6.64 -14.81
C VAL A 169 -12.73 -6.08 -13.50
N ASP A 170 -12.55 -4.78 -13.29
CA ASP A 170 -12.84 -4.05 -12.04
C ASP A 170 -12.34 -4.76 -10.77
N PRO A 171 -11.03 -5.08 -10.66
CA PRO A 171 -10.51 -5.85 -9.54
C PRO A 171 -10.68 -5.10 -8.21
N ASP A 172 -11.00 -5.83 -7.14
CA ASP A 172 -11.06 -5.29 -5.78
C ASP A 172 -9.67 -5.15 -5.17
N ALA A 173 -8.78 -6.09 -5.49
CA ALA A 173 -7.39 -6.05 -5.05
C ALA A 173 -6.41 -6.33 -6.20
N LEU A 174 -5.38 -5.48 -6.30
CA LEU A 174 -4.20 -5.71 -7.11
C LEU A 174 -3.13 -6.37 -6.24
N LEU A 175 -2.67 -7.54 -6.67
CA LEU A 175 -1.60 -8.27 -6.01
C LEU A 175 -0.30 -8.05 -6.79
N ALA A 176 0.79 -7.73 -6.11
CA ALA A 176 2.05 -7.46 -6.75
C ALA A 176 3.24 -7.82 -5.86
N HIS A 177 4.44 -7.75 -6.42
CA HIS A 177 5.67 -7.85 -5.70
C HIS A 177 6.63 -6.76 -6.19
N ASN A 178 7.14 -5.97 -5.26
CA ASN A 178 8.04 -4.85 -5.52
C ASN A 178 7.47 -3.79 -6.48
N PHE A 179 6.16 -3.66 -6.45
CA PHE A 179 5.42 -2.78 -7.34
C PHE A 179 5.28 -1.37 -6.77
N GLU A 180 4.90 -1.23 -5.50
CA GLU A 180 4.58 0.06 -4.88
C GLU A 180 5.77 1.04 -4.87
N GLY A 181 6.99 0.57 -4.67
CA GLY A 181 8.16 1.45 -4.56
C GLY A 181 8.82 1.81 -5.90
N VAL A 182 8.63 1.00 -6.94
CA VAL A 182 9.37 1.12 -8.21
C VAL A 182 8.42 1.11 -9.41
N ASP A 183 7.79 -0.02 -9.66
CA ASP A 183 7.02 -0.24 -10.89
C ASP A 183 5.79 0.67 -10.96
N TYR A 184 5.14 0.92 -9.83
CA TYR A 184 3.97 1.78 -9.76
C TYR A 184 4.29 3.23 -10.09
N SER A 185 5.38 3.76 -9.55
CA SER A 185 5.84 5.11 -9.88
C SER A 185 6.19 5.25 -11.36
N ILE A 186 6.86 4.23 -11.94
CA ILE A 186 7.14 4.20 -13.38
C ILE A 186 5.83 4.20 -14.16
N LEU A 187 4.89 3.32 -13.84
CA LEU A 187 3.60 3.23 -14.50
C LEU A 187 2.86 4.58 -14.48
N LEU A 188 2.75 5.23 -13.33
CA LEU A 188 2.07 6.51 -13.18
C LEU A 188 2.75 7.63 -13.96
N ASN A 189 4.08 7.71 -13.90
CA ASN A 189 4.84 8.71 -14.67
C ASN A 189 4.65 8.50 -16.17
N ARG A 190 4.66 7.25 -16.66
CA ARG A 190 4.42 6.96 -18.08
C ARG A 190 2.99 7.27 -18.51
N LEU A 191 1.98 6.98 -17.67
CA LEU A 191 0.58 7.36 -17.90
C LEU A 191 0.44 8.88 -18.02
N HIS A 192 1.11 9.63 -17.15
CA HIS A 192 1.11 11.09 -17.16
C HIS A 192 1.79 11.67 -18.41
N GLU A 193 3.01 11.22 -18.73
CA GLU A 193 3.80 11.69 -19.88
C GLU A 193 3.14 11.36 -21.22
N LYS A 194 2.55 10.18 -21.35
CA LYS A 194 1.82 9.77 -22.56
C LYS A 194 0.40 10.34 -22.62
N LYS A 195 0.02 11.20 -21.67
CA LYS A 195 -1.29 11.87 -21.59
C LYS A 195 -2.48 10.91 -21.74
N ILE A 196 -2.44 9.79 -21.02
CA ILE A 196 -3.51 8.80 -21.07
C ILE A 196 -4.73 9.34 -20.33
N HIS A 197 -5.83 9.59 -21.03
CA HIS A 197 -7.02 10.25 -20.48
C HIS A 197 -7.74 9.47 -19.38
N LYS A 198 -7.74 8.14 -19.44
CA LYS A 198 -8.48 7.29 -18.50
C LYS A 198 -7.61 6.78 -17.34
N TRP A 199 -6.52 7.47 -17.01
CA TRP A 199 -5.58 7.07 -15.96
C TRP A 199 -6.23 6.85 -14.59
N SER A 200 -7.27 7.62 -14.24
CA SER A 200 -7.95 7.51 -12.94
C SER A 200 -8.72 6.20 -12.75
N ARG A 201 -8.94 5.43 -13.83
CA ARG A 201 -9.54 4.07 -13.76
C ARG A 201 -8.62 3.04 -13.12
N LEU A 202 -7.37 3.39 -12.89
CA LEU A 202 -6.47 2.57 -12.08
C LEU A 202 -7.01 2.39 -10.65
N GLY A 203 -7.67 3.45 -10.11
CA GLY A 203 -8.52 3.39 -8.92
C GLY A 203 -10.01 3.34 -9.27
N ARG A 204 -10.86 3.68 -8.28
CA ARG A 204 -12.33 3.77 -8.44
C ARG A 204 -12.86 5.19 -8.29
N LEU A 205 -12.03 6.18 -7.93
CA LEU A 205 -12.45 7.58 -7.87
C LEU A 205 -12.27 8.26 -9.23
N GLY A 206 -13.30 8.97 -9.69
CA GLY A 206 -13.25 9.81 -10.88
C GLY A 206 -12.37 11.04 -10.62
N ARG A 207 -11.23 11.15 -11.31
CA ARG A 207 -10.31 12.27 -11.18
C ARG A 207 -10.01 12.85 -12.56
N SER A 208 -10.14 14.15 -12.69
CA SER A 208 -9.79 14.89 -13.91
C SER A 208 -8.36 15.44 -13.86
N GLN A 209 -7.86 15.71 -12.66
CA GLN A 209 -6.55 16.31 -12.44
C GLN A 209 -5.61 15.37 -11.71
N TRP A 210 -4.37 15.31 -12.19
CA TRP A 210 -3.30 14.62 -11.51
C TRP A 210 -2.94 15.30 -10.19
N PRO A 211 -2.52 14.55 -9.16
CA PRO A 211 -1.96 15.15 -7.96
C PRO A 211 -0.81 16.11 -8.30
N SER A 212 -0.74 17.25 -7.65
CA SER A 212 0.25 18.31 -7.91
C SER A 212 1.71 17.89 -7.71
N SER A 213 1.93 16.78 -7.01
CA SER A 213 3.26 16.18 -6.77
C SER A 213 3.72 15.24 -7.89
N MET A 214 2.83 14.87 -8.83
CA MET A 214 3.19 13.97 -9.93
C MET A 214 4.22 14.62 -10.88
N GLY A 215 5.20 13.81 -11.31
CA GLY A 215 6.28 14.26 -12.20
C GLY A 215 7.38 15.10 -11.53
N LYS A 216 7.31 15.34 -10.23
CA LYS A 216 8.39 15.96 -9.45
C LYS A 216 9.32 14.90 -8.89
N VAL A 217 10.62 15.18 -8.91
CA VAL A 217 11.61 14.32 -8.24
C VAL A 217 11.27 14.25 -6.76
N GLY A 218 11.13 13.05 -6.20
CA GLY A 218 10.68 12.86 -4.82
C GLY A 218 9.17 12.99 -4.62
N GLY A 219 8.36 12.67 -5.64
CA GLY A 219 6.90 12.66 -5.57
C GLY A 219 6.41 11.86 -4.38
N SER A 220 5.37 12.36 -3.71
CA SER A 220 4.85 11.75 -2.49
C SER A 220 4.21 10.39 -2.78
N VAL A 221 4.72 9.32 -2.19
CA VAL A 221 4.12 7.97 -2.17
C VAL A 221 2.64 8.03 -1.77
N TRP A 222 2.29 8.96 -0.89
CA TRP A 222 0.90 9.20 -0.48
C TRP A 222 0.01 9.66 -1.66
N ALA A 223 0.51 10.55 -2.54
CA ALA A 223 -0.23 10.99 -3.72
C ALA A 223 -0.41 9.87 -4.73
N GLU A 224 0.60 9.01 -4.89
CA GLU A 224 0.52 7.82 -5.74
C GLU A 224 -0.55 6.84 -5.22
N ARG A 225 -0.57 6.59 -3.90
CA ARG A 225 -1.58 5.75 -3.26
C ARG A 225 -3.00 6.28 -3.44
N GLN A 226 -3.18 7.59 -3.43
CA GLN A 226 -4.49 8.19 -3.65
C GLN A 226 -5.07 7.89 -5.04
N ILE A 227 -4.25 7.64 -6.05
CA ILE A 227 -4.72 7.26 -7.38
C ILE A 227 -5.38 5.90 -7.35
N MET A 228 -4.88 4.98 -6.51
CA MET A 228 -5.44 3.64 -6.32
C MET A 228 -6.70 3.61 -5.44
N ALA A 229 -7.14 4.75 -4.91
CA ALA A 229 -8.27 4.80 -3.99
C ALA A 229 -9.51 4.07 -4.53
N GLY A 230 -10.15 3.27 -3.66
CA GLY A 230 -11.27 2.41 -4.01
C GLY A 230 -10.88 0.98 -4.44
N ARG A 231 -9.57 0.68 -4.56
CA ARG A 231 -9.02 -0.66 -4.73
C ARG A 231 -7.94 -0.91 -3.67
N LEU A 232 -7.71 -2.16 -3.34
CA LEU A 232 -6.60 -2.54 -2.47
C LEU A 232 -5.35 -2.80 -3.32
N LEU A 233 -4.22 -2.27 -2.88
CA LEU A 233 -2.91 -2.65 -3.41
C LEU A 233 -2.22 -3.54 -2.37
N CYS A 234 -2.08 -4.81 -2.69
CA CYS A 234 -1.45 -5.81 -1.86
C CYS A 234 -0.09 -6.18 -2.46
N ASP A 235 0.93 -5.42 -2.11
CA ASP A 235 2.31 -5.70 -2.53
C ASP A 235 3.02 -6.53 -1.47
N LEU A 236 3.51 -7.70 -1.86
CA LEU A 236 4.16 -8.67 -0.96
C LEU A 236 5.49 -8.15 -0.39
N SER A 237 6.12 -7.17 -1.02
CA SER A 237 7.39 -6.60 -0.58
C SER A 237 7.27 -5.46 0.43
N THR A 238 6.03 -5.01 0.74
CA THR A 238 5.77 -3.99 1.76
C THR A 238 6.16 -4.45 3.16
N LYS A 239 6.17 -3.51 4.12
CA LYS A 239 6.40 -3.85 5.53
C LYS A 239 5.42 -4.92 6.03
N ALA A 240 4.13 -4.84 5.64
CA ALA A 240 3.14 -5.85 6.00
C ALA A 240 3.52 -7.24 5.46
N GLY A 241 3.91 -7.33 4.18
CA GLY A 241 4.35 -8.59 3.59
C GLY A 241 5.61 -9.14 4.25
N ARG A 242 6.58 -8.30 4.57
CA ARG A 242 7.81 -8.69 5.27
C ARG A 242 7.55 -9.18 6.69
N GLU A 243 6.64 -8.57 7.42
CA GLU A 243 6.25 -9.00 8.76
C GLU A 243 5.55 -10.36 8.75
N ILE A 244 4.71 -10.62 7.74
CA ILE A 244 4.05 -11.91 7.56
C ILE A 244 5.06 -12.98 7.11
N MET A 245 5.97 -12.62 6.20
CA MET A 245 6.97 -13.54 5.65
C MET A 245 8.35 -13.38 6.31
N TYR A 246 8.39 -13.36 7.64
CA TYR A 246 9.56 -13.08 8.48
C TYR A 246 10.73 -14.09 8.30
N LYS A 247 10.51 -15.25 7.68
CA LYS A 247 11.56 -16.24 7.40
C LYS A 247 12.48 -15.85 6.23
N CYS A 248 12.13 -14.81 5.46
CA CYS A 248 12.93 -14.31 4.35
C CYS A 248 13.95 -13.28 4.84
N GLN A 249 15.08 -13.21 4.11
CA GLN A 249 16.15 -12.24 4.35
C GLN A 249 16.19 -11.18 3.24
N SER A 250 16.21 -11.60 1.99
CA SER A 250 16.28 -10.71 0.82
C SER A 250 14.91 -10.25 0.30
N TYR A 251 13.85 -10.97 0.66
CA TYR A 251 12.48 -10.72 0.18
C TYR A 251 12.35 -10.68 -1.35
N THR A 252 13.23 -11.39 -2.07
CA THR A 252 13.05 -11.64 -3.49
C THR A 252 11.90 -12.63 -3.70
N LEU A 253 11.23 -12.52 -4.85
CA LEU A 253 10.11 -13.41 -5.15
C LEU A 253 10.52 -14.88 -5.12
N SER A 254 11.73 -15.20 -5.54
CA SER A 254 12.28 -16.57 -5.50
C SER A 254 12.48 -17.09 -4.08
N GLU A 255 13.03 -16.27 -3.19
CA GLU A 255 13.19 -16.64 -1.79
C GLU A 255 11.82 -16.82 -1.11
N MET A 256 10.89 -15.90 -1.33
CA MET A 256 9.52 -16.03 -0.81
C MET A 256 8.86 -17.34 -1.25
N CYS A 257 8.98 -17.68 -2.54
CA CYS A 257 8.45 -18.94 -3.08
C CYS A 257 9.09 -20.16 -2.39
N SER A 258 10.41 -20.19 -2.26
CA SER A 258 11.12 -21.31 -1.67
C SER A 258 10.82 -21.53 -0.18
N LYS A 259 10.50 -20.44 0.56
CA LYS A 259 10.24 -20.48 2.01
C LYS A 259 8.77 -20.74 2.37
N TYR A 260 7.84 -20.31 1.53
CA TYR A 260 6.41 -20.28 1.89
C TYR A 260 5.51 -21.12 0.99
N LEU A 261 5.94 -21.51 -0.22
CA LEU A 261 5.15 -22.40 -1.07
C LEU A 261 5.58 -23.86 -0.88
N PRO A 262 4.64 -24.81 -0.80
CA PRO A 262 4.96 -26.23 -0.65
C PRO A 262 5.55 -26.81 -1.94
N GLY A 263 6.43 -27.81 -1.81
CA GLY A 263 7.03 -28.57 -2.90
C GLY A 263 8.17 -27.85 -3.61
N ASP A 264 8.62 -28.41 -4.73
CA ASP A 264 9.74 -27.90 -5.53
C ASP A 264 9.35 -26.71 -6.43
N ASN A 265 8.56 -25.77 -5.89
CA ASN A 265 8.17 -24.55 -6.58
C ASN A 265 9.35 -23.57 -6.66
N VAL A 266 10.40 -23.96 -7.37
CA VAL A 266 11.58 -23.13 -7.57
C VAL A 266 11.31 -22.15 -8.70
N ARG A 267 11.07 -20.88 -8.33
CA ARG A 267 11.11 -19.79 -9.32
C ARG A 267 12.57 -19.61 -9.77
N LYS A 268 12.79 -19.68 -11.08
CA LYS A 268 14.10 -19.35 -11.64
C LYS A 268 14.28 -17.85 -11.72
N GLU A 269 15.38 -17.36 -11.18
CA GLU A 269 15.75 -15.94 -11.38
C GLU A 269 16.08 -15.71 -12.86
N LEU A 270 15.70 -14.54 -13.35
CA LEU A 270 15.94 -14.12 -14.71
C LEU A 270 16.83 -12.87 -14.68
N ASP A 271 18.00 -12.97 -15.28
CA ASP A 271 18.78 -11.78 -15.57
C ASP A 271 18.02 -10.92 -16.60
N ASN A 272 17.59 -9.75 -16.15
CA ASN A 272 16.72 -8.89 -16.95
C ASN A 272 17.43 -8.35 -18.19
N GLU A 273 18.73 -8.05 -18.12
CA GLU A 273 19.49 -7.57 -19.30
C GLU A 273 19.71 -8.66 -20.33
N ALA A 274 20.09 -9.87 -19.89
CA ALA A 274 20.21 -11.02 -20.76
C ALA A 274 18.87 -11.40 -21.39
N ALA A 275 17.80 -11.34 -20.60
CA ALA A 275 16.45 -11.60 -21.07
C ALA A 275 15.97 -10.58 -22.10
N LEU A 276 16.27 -9.31 -21.95
CA LEU A 276 15.93 -8.28 -22.93
C LEU A 276 16.69 -8.47 -24.26
N LYS A 277 17.94 -8.89 -24.21
CA LYS A 277 18.71 -9.26 -25.40
C LYS A 277 18.06 -10.46 -26.12
N THR A 278 17.63 -11.47 -25.36
CA THR A 278 16.95 -12.66 -25.89
C THR A 278 15.56 -12.32 -26.41
N TRP A 279 14.84 -11.42 -25.77
CA TRP A 279 13.54 -10.91 -26.22
C TRP A 279 13.61 -10.35 -27.66
N ALA A 280 14.58 -9.50 -27.90
CA ALA A 280 14.75 -8.91 -29.23
C ALA A 280 15.25 -9.91 -30.29
N ALA A 281 15.86 -11.03 -29.90
CA ALA A 281 16.58 -11.91 -30.80
C ALA A 281 15.68 -12.95 -31.47
N THR A 282 14.78 -13.62 -30.75
CA THR A 282 14.01 -14.77 -31.29
C THR A 282 12.56 -14.80 -30.81
N PRO A 283 11.62 -15.31 -31.65
CA PRO A 283 10.21 -15.51 -31.24
C PRO A 283 10.06 -16.40 -30.02
N ARG A 284 10.89 -17.45 -29.90
CA ARG A 284 10.86 -18.39 -28.79
C ARG A 284 11.40 -17.77 -27.49
N GLY A 285 12.46 -16.96 -27.59
CA GLY A 285 13.00 -16.19 -26.46
C GLY A 285 11.95 -15.23 -25.88
N LEU A 286 11.26 -14.51 -26.75
CA LEU A 286 10.18 -13.59 -26.33
C LEU A 286 9.01 -14.34 -25.69
N LEU A 287 8.62 -15.50 -26.23
CA LEU A 287 7.59 -16.33 -25.62
C LEU A 287 8.01 -16.86 -24.23
N ASN A 288 9.26 -17.26 -24.07
CA ASN A 288 9.78 -17.70 -22.77
C ASN A 288 9.75 -16.55 -21.75
N TYR A 289 10.11 -15.36 -22.18
CA TYR A 289 10.04 -14.15 -21.34
C TYR A 289 8.61 -13.85 -20.88
N ILE A 290 7.63 -13.92 -21.78
CA ILE A 290 6.21 -13.78 -21.44
C ILE A 290 5.77 -14.86 -20.46
N THR A 291 6.16 -16.11 -20.70
CA THR A 291 5.83 -17.22 -19.81
C THR A 291 6.37 -17.01 -18.41
N HIS A 292 7.58 -16.44 -18.30
CA HIS A 292 8.15 -16.08 -17.02
C HIS A 292 7.34 -14.99 -16.30
N MET A 293 6.92 -13.94 -17.02
CA MET A 293 6.05 -12.90 -16.44
C MET A 293 4.71 -13.47 -15.95
N GLU A 294 4.09 -14.35 -16.72
CA GLU A 294 2.85 -15.01 -16.34
C GLU A 294 3.04 -15.95 -15.14
N THR A 295 4.20 -16.59 -15.05
CA THR A 295 4.55 -17.41 -13.90
C THR A 295 4.75 -16.57 -12.65
N ASP A 296 5.35 -15.39 -12.77
CA ASP A 296 5.45 -14.42 -11.66
C ASP A 296 4.07 -14.03 -11.13
N THR A 297 3.08 -13.76 -12.00
CA THR A 297 1.72 -13.46 -11.55
C THR A 297 1.07 -14.63 -10.79
N TYR A 298 1.38 -15.87 -11.17
CA TYR A 298 0.93 -17.05 -10.43
C TYR A 298 1.55 -17.11 -9.04
N PHE A 299 2.88 -16.97 -8.94
CA PHE A 299 3.58 -17.03 -7.67
C PHE A 299 3.15 -15.92 -6.70
N ILE A 300 2.94 -14.70 -7.19
CA ILE A 300 2.43 -13.59 -6.39
C ILE A 300 1.09 -13.96 -5.77
N THR A 301 0.14 -14.50 -6.56
CA THR A 301 -1.16 -14.91 -6.01
C THR A 301 -1.01 -16.11 -5.08
N ALA A 302 -0.21 -17.10 -5.43
CA ALA A 302 0.00 -18.29 -4.61
C ALA A 302 0.55 -17.91 -3.22
N LEU A 303 1.53 -17.00 -3.16
CA LEU A 303 2.07 -16.47 -1.90
C LEU A 303 1.02 -15.71 -1.10
N ALA A 304 0.28 -14.79 -1.74
CA ALA A 304 -0.75 -13.99 -1.06
C ALA A 304 -1.85 -14.87 -0.43
N LEU A 305 -2.28 -15.93 -1.13
CA LEU A 305 -3.27 -16.87 -0.63
C LEU A 305 -2.68 -17.81 0.44
N GLN A 306 -1.47 -18.36 0.22
CA GLN A 306 -0.80 -19.26 1.15
C GLN A 306 -0.51 -18.60 2.49
N THR A 307 -0.08 -17.34 2.46
CA THR A 307 0.19 -16.55 3.68
C THR A 307 -1.06 -15.89 4.26
N GLN A 308 -2.20 -16.06 3.60
CA GLN A 308 -3.47 -15.44 3.97
C GLN A 308 -3.38 -13.93 4.20
N MET A 309 -2.62 -13.24 3.36
CA MET A 309 -2.26 -11.84 3.54
C MET A 309 -3.50 -10.93 3.62
N LEU A 310 -4.51 -11.13 2.78
CA LEU A 310 -5.73 -10.33 2.79
C LEU A 310 -6.58 -10.60 4.06
N PRO A 311 -6.90 -11.86 4.44
CA PRO A 311 -7.66 -12.11 5.67
C PRO A 311 -6.96 -11.57 6.92
N LEU A 312 -5.65 -11.83 7.04
CA LEU A 312 -4.87 -11.40 8.21
C LEU A 312 -4.83 -9.86 8.32
N THR A 313 -4.55 -9.16 7.23
CA THR A 313 -4.53 -7.70 7.24
C THR A 313 -5.91 -7.09 7.47
N LYS A 314 -7.00 -7.73 7.00
CA LYS A 314 -8.37 -7.34 7.34
C LYS A 314 -8.61 -7.44 8.84
N GLN A 315 -8.21 -8.55 9.49
CA GLN A 315 -8.37 -8.71 10.93
C GLN A 315 -7.57 -7.66 11.71
N LEU A 316 -6.32 -7.39 11.31
CA LEU A 316 -5.52 -6.32 11.92
C LEU A 316 -6.19 -4.94 11.75
N THR A 317 -6.83 -4.70 10.61
CA THR A 317 -7.60 -3.47 10.37
C THR A 317 -8.81 -3.39 11.29
N ASN A 318 -9.54 -4.50 11.46
CA ASN A 318 -10.71 -4.54 12.34
C ASN A 318 -10.34 -4.33 13.81
N LEU A 319 -9.15 -4.73 14.23
CA LEU A 319 -8.63 -4.45 15.58
C LEU A 319 -8.24 -2.98 15.75
N ALA A 320 -7.72 -2.35 14.73
CA ALA A 320 -7.19 -0.99 14.80
C ALA A 320 -8.20 0.09 14.46
N GLY A 321 -9.20 -0.20 13.64
CA GLY A 321 -10.19 0.77 13.17
C GLY A 321 -9.65 1.76 12.12
N ASN A 322 -8.53 1.45 11.47
CA ASN A 322 -7.96 2.26 10.40
C ASN A 322 -8.43 1.81 9.00
N SER A 323 -7.81 2.31 7.93
CA SER A 323 -8.09 1.83 6.57
C SER A 323 -7.36 0.52 6.27
N TRP A 324 -8.02 -0.39 5.54
CA TRP A 324 -7.37 -1.63 5.12
C TRP A 324 -6.18 -1.38 4.18
N ALA A 325 -6.28 -0.38 3.31
CA ALA A 325 -5.15 0.05 2.49
C ALA A 325 -3.94 0.50 3.35
N GLY A 326 -4.18 1.23 4.45
CA GLY A 326 -3.14 1.61 5.41
C GLY A 326 -2.48 0.41 6.10
N THR A 327 -3.26 -0.60 6.48
CA THR A 327 -2.72 -1.84 7.07
C THR A 327 -1.86 -2.61 6.08
N LEU A 328 -2.26 -2.69 4.81
CA LEU A 328 -1.49 -3.36 3.74
C LEU A 328 -0.12 -2.71 3.50
N THR A 329 0.05 -1.43 3.81
CA THR A 329 1.36 -0.77 3.74
C THR A 329 2.28 -1.09 4.91
N GLY A 330 1.74 -1.66 6.01
CA GLY A 330 2.50 -2.06 7.19
C GLY A 330 2.76 -0.96 8.22
N SER A 331 1.96 0.11 8.26
CA SER A 331 2.12 1.19 9.24
C SER A 331 1.60 0.78 10.62
N LYS A 332 2.51 0.30 11.48
CA LYS A 332 2.17 0.02 12.90
C LYS A 332 1.78 1.29 13.66
N ALA A 333 2.47 2.40 13.37
CA ALA A 333 2.19 3.68 14.00
C ALA A 333 0.77 4.17 13.68
N GLU A 334 0.32 4.05 12.43
CA GLU A 334 -1.05 4.39 12.03
C GLU A 334 -2.08 3.54 12.77
N ARG A 335 -1.86 2.21 12.87
CA ARG A 335 -2.77 1.34 13.61
C ARG A 335 -2.88 1.71 15.09
N ASN A 336 -1.74 1.97 15.76
CA ASN A 336 -1.74 2.43 17.15
C ASN A 336 -2.46 3.77 17.31
N GLU A 337 -2.23 4.70 16.40
CA GLU A 337 -2.90 5.99 16.40
C GLU A 337 -4.43 5.83 16.31
N TYR A 338 -4.93 5.01 15.38
CA TYR A 338 -6.37 4.80 15.24
C TYR A 338 -6.99 4.09 16.45
N ILE A 339 -6.31 3.10 17.05
CA ILE A 339 -6.76 2.48 18.30
C ILE A 339 -6.94 3.55 19.39
N LEU A 340 -5.95 4.42 19.56
CA LEU A 340 -6.02 5.49 20.56
C LEU A 340 -7.11 6.51 20.21
N LEU A 341 -7.27 6.90 18.95
CA LEU A 341 -8.30 7.84 18.53
C LEU A 341 -9.71 7.30 18.77
N HIS A 342 -9.96 6.02 18.49
CA HIS A 342 -11.23 5.37 18.80
C HIS A 342 -11.52 5.37 20.31
N GLU A 343 -10.53 5.05 21.14
CA GLU A 343 -10.67 5.08 22.60
C GLU A 343 -10.87 6.52 23.13
N PHE A 344 -10.12 7.48 22.61
CA PHE A 344 -10.32 8.88 22.99
C PHE A 344 -11.73 9.37 22.63
N HIS A 345 -12.20 9.03 21.43
CA HIS A 345 -13.55 9.40 21.01
C HIS A 345 -14.63 8.73 21.88
N ARG A 346 -14.48 7.45 22.19
CA ARG A 346 -15.40 6.68 23.05
C ARG A 346 -15.48 7.26 24.46
N ASN A 347 -14.34 7.63 25.03
CA ASN A 347 -14.23 8.20 26.37
C ASN A 347 -14.39 9.72 26.43
N LYS A 348 -14.69 10.38 25.26
CA LYS A 348 -14.91 11.83 25.15
C LYS A 348 -13.67 12.67 25.46
N TYR A 349 -12.46 12.13 25.27
CA TYR A 349 -11.23 12.89 25.35
C TYR A 349 -11.01 13.71 24.08
N ILE A 350 -10.46 14.91 24.23
CA ILE A 350 -10.05 15.79 23.12
C ILE A 350 -8.59 15.49 22.81
N CYS A 351 -8.34 14.94 21.63
CA CYS A 351 -6.98 14.74 21.14
C CYS A 351 -6.44 16.06 20.58
N PRO A 352 -5.21 16.49 20.96
CA PRO A 352 -4.60 17.68 20.38
C PRO A 352 -4.37 17.51 18.87
N ASP A 353 -4.55 18.60 18.13
CA ASP A 353 -4.25 18.61 16.70
C ASP A 353 -2.77 18.30 16.44
N LYS A 354 -2.51 17.51 15.40
CA LYS A 354 -1.15 17.27 14.92
C LYS A 354 -0.48 18.59 14.55
N GLN A 355 0.66 18.88 15.14
CA GLN A 355 1.45 20.02 14.71
C GLN A 355 1.94 19.75 13.28
N GLN A 356 1.59 20.63 12.34
CA GLN A 356 2.23 20.61 11.03
C GLN A 356 3.70 20.86 11.24
N ALA A 357 4.54 19.90 10.88
CA ALA A 357 5.97 20.12 10.78
C ALA A 357 6.16 21.37 9.91
N PHE A 358 6.74 22.43 10.48
CA PHE A 358 7.08 23.62 9.72
C PHE A 358 7.91 23.16 8.52
N ARG A 359 7.46 23.46 7.31
CA ARG A 359 8.25 23.31 6.10
C ARG A 359 9.47 24.22 6.25
N GLY A 360 10.57 23.66 6.69
CA GLY A 360 11.81 24.39 6.91
C GLY A 360 12.78 23.78 7.91
N ARG A 361 12.43 22.67 8.58
CA ARG A 361 13.41 21.87 9.30
C ARG A 361 13.79 20.64 8.48
N PRO A 362 15.09 20.37 8.27
CA PRO A 362 15.53 19.13 7.66
C PRO A 362 14.99 17.96 8.48
N THR A 363 14.38 17.00 7.81
CA THR A 363 14.11 15.68 8.36
C THR A 363 15.43 15.11 8.84
N ILE A 364 15.47 14.65 10.09
CA ILE A 364 16.59 13.95 10.69
C ILE A 364 16.68 12.61 9.97
N ASP A 365 17.40 12.55 8.88
CA ASP A 365 17.91 11.37 8.17
C ASP A 365 18.89 11.84 7.10
N GLU A 366 19.90 12.61 7.49
CA GLU A 366 21.14 12.76 6.74
C GLU A 366 22.26 12.87 7.75
N GLU A 367 22.91 11.76 8.03
CA GLU A 367 24.28 11.75 8.50
C GLU A 367 25.15 12.34 7.38
N LYS A 368 25.48 13.61 7.52
CA LYS A 368 26.66 14.19 6.91
C LYS A 368 27.45 14.86 8.00
N GLU A 369 28.61 14.28 8.23
CA GLU A 369 29.75 14.93 8.84
C GLU A 369 29.95 16.28 8.15
N GLU A 370 29.83 17.37 8.89
CA GLU A 370 30.49 18.64 8.53
C GLU A 370 30.81 19.46 9.75
N GLU A 371 32.02 19.84 9.75
CA GLU A 371 32.85 20.72 10.53
C GLU A 371 32.19 21.86 11.31
N GLU A 372 32.75 22.07 12.48
CA GLU A 372 32.90 23.24 13.35
C GLU A 372 32.05 24.49 13.04
N GLY A 373 31.05 24.70 13.88
CA GLY A 373 30.37 25.96 14.09
C GLY A 373 29.69 25.97 15.45
N GLN A 374 30.13 26.81 16.37
CA GLN A 374 29.61 26.99 17.73
C GLN A 374 28.10 27.26 17.73
N GLY A 375 27.32 26.24 17.99
CA GLY A 375 25.90 26.28 18.29
C GLY A 375 25.58 25.26 19.37
N THR A 376 24.91 25.68 20.42
CA THR A 376 24.48 24.89 21.59
C THR A 376 24.08 23.46 21.21
N LYS A 377 24.94 22.49 21.55
CA LYS A 377 24.67 21.06 21.40
C LYS A 377 23.41 20.71 22.21
N LYS A 378 22.32 20.41 21.55
CA LYS A 378 21.22 19.71 22.19
C LYS A 378 21.72 18.34 22.63
N ASP A 379 21.56 18.02 23.90
CA ASP A 379 21.90 16.70 24.43
C ASP A 379 21.22 15.64 23.62
N LYS A 380 22.00 14.94 22.78
CA LYS A 380 21.56 13.81 22.03
C LYS A 380 21.38 12.66 23.03
N TYR A 381 20.20 12.03 23.08
CA TYR A 381 19.98 10.83 23.87
C TYR A 381 21.02 9.76 23.48
N LYS A 382 21.85 9.37 24.43
CA LYS A 382 22.94 8.40 24.20
C LYS A 382 22.50 6.93 24.16
N GLY A 383 21.20 6.64 24.30
CA GLY A 383 20.71 5.27 24.47
C GLY A 383 20.87 4.77 25.91
N GLY A 384 20.42 3.55 26.17
CA GLY A 384 20.60 2.86 27.45
C GLY A 384 22.03 2.37 27.65
N LEU A 385 22.39 2.08 28.90
CA LEU A 385 23.66 1.47 29.24
C LEU A 385 23.68 0.02 28.71
N VAL A 386 24.68 -0.28 27.88
CA VAL A 386 24.94 -1.65 27.37
C VAL A 386 26.31 -2.08 27.89
N PHE A 387 26.34 -3.17 28.64
CA PHE A 387 27.59 -3.74 29.13
C PHE A 387 28.29 -4.56 28.02
N GLU A 388 29.60 -4.49 27.98
CA GLU A 388 30.40 -5.34 27.10
C GLU A 388 30.24 -6.83 27.53
N PRO A 389 29.95 -7.74 26.60
CA PRO A 389 29.87 -9.14 26.93
C PRO A 389 31.24 -9.73 27.30
N GLU A 390 31.28 -10.61 28.28
CA GLU A 390 32.49 -11.38 28.55
C GLU A 390 32.75 -12.34 27.39
N LYS A 391 33.90 -12.24 26.74
CA LYS A 391 34.27 -13.05 25.61
C LYS A 391 34.83 -14.41 26.10
N GLY A 392 34.34 -15.50 25.55
CA GLY A 392 34.79 -16.82 25.90
C GLY A 392 33.89 -17.92 25.36
N LEU A 393 34.30 -19.18 25.62
CA LEU A 393 33.47 -20.34 25.38
C LEU A 393 32.62 -20.62 26.60
N TYR A 394 31.31 -20.66 26.42
CA TYR A 394 30.34 -20.99 27.47
C TYR A 394 29.96 -22.46 27.32
N ASP A 395 30.44 -23.30 28.26
CA ASP A 395 30.19 -24.75 28.31
C ASP A 395 29.05 -25.12 29.27
N LYS A 396 28.41 -24.12 29.87
CA LYS A 396 27.27 -24.25 30.77
C LYS A 396 26.02 -23.62 30.16
N PHE A 397 24.87 -23.80 30.85
CA PHE A 397 23.63 -23.16 30.42
C PHE A 397 23.75 -21.64 30.47
N VAL A 398 23.36 -20.99 29.38
CA VAL A 398 23.22 -19.53 29.32
C VAL A 398 21.74 -19.19 29.50
N LEU A 399 21.42 -18.47 30.57
CA LEU A 399 20.07 -18.01 30.84
C LEU A 399 19.86 -16.62 30.24
N VAL A 400 18.95 -16.49 29.30
CA VAL A 400 18.54 -15.22 28.73
C VAL A 400 17.27 -14.76 29.43
N MET A 401 17.33 -13.63 30.12
CA MET A 401 16.20 -13.01 30.78
C MET A 401 15.83 -11.72 30.11
N ASP A 402 14.54 -11.50 29.88
CA ASP A 402 13.99 -10.26 29.33
C ASP A 402 12.75 -9.83 30.11
N PHE A 403 12.55 -8.53 30.24
CA PHE A 403 11.34 -8.01 30.85
C PHE A 403 10.14 -8.18 29.91
N ASN A 404 9.08 -8.77 30.41
CA ASN A 404 7.85 -8.85 29.63
C ASN A 404 7.26 -7.43 29.47
N SER A 405 7.22 -6.96 28.22
CA SER A 405 6.65 -5.65 27.88
C SER A 405 7.25 -4.47 28.66
N LEU A 406 8.57 -4.37 28.74
CA LEU A 406 9.28 -3.35 29.55
C LEU A 406 8.73 -1.93 29.34
N TYR A 407 8.68 -1.43 28.11
CA TYR A 407 8.16 -0.09 27.84
C TYR A 407 6.67 0.06 28.16
N PRO A 408 5.77 -0.84 27.77
CA PRO A 408 4.37 -0.76 28.18
C PRO A 408 4.18 -0.76 29.69
N SER A 409 4.94 -1.57 30.44
CA SER A 409 4.87 -1.61 31.90
C SER A 409 5.30 -0.28 32.54
N ILE A 410 6.38 0.34 32.05
CA ILE A 410 6.82 1.64 32.51
C ILE A 410 5.78 2.72 32.19
N ILE A 411 5.21 2.70 30.97
CA ILE A 411 4.17 3.66 30.55
C ILE A 411 2.96 3.58 31.49
N GLN A 412 2.54 2.38 31.84
CA GLN A 412 1.40 2.16 32.75
C GLN A 412 1.71 2.58 34.19
N GLU A 413 2.87 2.17 34.72
CA GLU A 413 3.25 2.44 36.10
C GLU A 413 3.41 3.94 36.39
N TYR A 414 4.04 4.65 35.46
CA TYR A 414 4.30 6.09 35.60
C TYR A 414 3.28 6.98 34.91
N ASN A 415 2.19 6.41 34.39
CA ASN A 415 1.13 7.13 33.63
C ASN A 415 1.71 8.07 32.56
N ILE A 416 2.67 7.57 31.77
CA ILE A 416 3.35 8.36 30.77
C ILE A 416 2.46 8.52 29.54
N CYS A 417 2.10 9.75 29.23
CA CYS A 417 1.45 10.07 27.96
C CYS A 417 1.85 11.47 27.49
N PHE A 418 1.49 11.83 26.28
CA PHE A 418 1.85 13.14 25.71
C PHE A 418 1.19 14.33 26.44
N THR A 419 0.25 14.11 27.35
CA THR A 419 -0.35 15.13 28.21
C THR A 419 0.29 15.21 29.59
N THR A 420 0.99 14.16 30.04
CA THR A 420 1.62 14.09 31.36
C THR A 420 3.12 14.39 31.32
N VAL A 421 3.74 14.41 30.13
CA VAL A 421 5.16 14.71 29.95
C VAL A 421 5.35 16.16 29.52
N GLU A 422 6.14 16.90 30.31
CA GLU A 422 6.52 18.28 29.97
C GLU A 422 7.45 18.27 28.75
N ARG A 423 7.04 19.01 27.72
CA ARG A 423 7.87 19.20 26.54
C ARG A 423 8.78 20.41 26.73
N ALA A 424 9.99 20.18 27.16
CA ALA A 424 10.94 21.20 27.56
C ALA A 424 11.34 22.26 26.52
N SER A 425 10.77 22.33 25.32
CA SER A 425 11.25 23.26 24.28
C SER A 425 10.31 23.74 23.22
N LEU A 426 9.02 23.47 23.31
CA LEU A 426 8.07 24.01 22.34
C LEU A 426 7.04 24.86 23.09
N VAL A 427 7.30 26.16 23.13
CA VAL A 427 6.32 27.17 23.52
C VAL A 427 6.36 27.56 24.99
N ARG A 428 7.22 28.46 25.34
CA ARG A 428 6.83 29.56 26.21
C ARG A 428 5.90 30.50 25.43
N GLU A 429 4.71 30.05 25.20
CA GLU A 429 3.55 30.87 24.91
C GLU A 429 2.41 30.32 25.76
N SER A 430 2.28 30.95 26.92
CA SER A 430 1.09 31.04 27.80
C SER A 430 -0.07 30.09 27.46
N ILE A 431 -0.05 28.90 28.06
CA ILE A 431 -1.30 28.23 28.41
C ILE A 431 -1.77 28.90 29.70
N PRO A 432 -2.91 29.61 29.72
CA PRO A 432 -3.45 30.09 30.99
C PRO A 432 -3.78 28.85 31.84
N ALA A 433 -3.20 28.79 33.01
CA ALA A 433 -3.60 27.87 34.05
C ALA A 433 -5.04 28.22 34.48
N TYR A 434 -6.03 27.60 33.85
CA TYR A 434 -7.40 27.58 34.30
C TYR A 434 -7.99 26.21 33.98
N LEU A 435 -7.85 25.31 34.94
CA LEU A 435 -8.86 24.29 35.24
C LEU A 435 -9.54 24.78 36.48
N PRO A 436 -10.82 25.11 36.49
CA PRO A 436 -11.57 25.25 37.72
C PRO A 436 -11.79 23.85 38.32
N ASP A 437 -11.73 23.80 39.66
CA ASP A 437 -11.98 22.66 40.53
C ASP A 437 -13.27 21.90 40.21
#